data_b4552e279f57add09f57b2e7d9211fea
#
_entry.id   b4552e279f57add09f57b2e7d9211fea
#
_cell.length_a   1.000
_cell.length_b   1.000
_cell.length_c   1.000
_cell.angle_alpha   90.00
_cell.angle_beta   90.00
_cell.angle_gamma   90.00
#
_symmetry.space_group_name_H-M   'P 1'
#
loop_
_entity.id
_entity.type
_entity.pdbx_description
1 polymer ?
#
loop_
_entity_poly.entity_id
_entity_poly.type
_entity_poly.pdbx_seq_one_letter_code
_entity_poly.pdbx_strand_id
1 'polypeptide(L)'
;MPRKAYTSDRAPLPAGSYSVAVEAAGLVFLAGQTPRDRDNVRHGDKPFEVQARMTLDNLEAAANVAGLSLKHAVRVGVFLRNPADAKAFDTIYREYVREPYPARTLVQSSLVGFDIEVDAVLLRAD
;
A
#
# COMPACT_ATOMS: atom_id res chain seq x y z
N MET A 1 -12.34 20.82 8.23
CA MET A 1 -12.95 19.51 8.00
C MET A 1 -12.36 18.48 8.95
N PRO A 2 -13.21 17.70 9.59
CA PRO A 2 -12.69 16.64 10.46
C PRO A 2 -12.02 15.55 9.64
N ARG A 3 -11.10 14.87 10.27
CA ARG A 3 -10.51 13.66 9.69
C ARG A 3 -10.85 12.47 10.55
N LYS A 4 -11.00 11.32 9.92
CA LYS A 4 -11.33 10.07 10.59
C LYS A 4 -10.19 9.09 10.40
N ALA A 5 -9.60 8.63 11.50
CA ALA A 5 -8.58 7.60 11.47
C ALA A 5 -9.22 6.23 11.62
N TYR A 6 -8.67 5.25 10.92
CA TYR A 6 -9.13 3.86 10.97
C TYR A 6 -8.09 2.97 11.62
N THR A 7 -8.56 1.88 12.20
CA THR A 7 -7.70 0.78 12.67
C THR A 7 -8.05 -0.47 11.87
N SER A 8 -7.08 -1.34 11.69
CA SER A 8 -7.27 -2.58 10.95
C SER A 8 -6.85 -3.77 11.80
N ASP A 9 -7.61 -4.86 11.70
CA ASP A 9 -7.26 -6.13 12.34
C ASP A 9 -6.54 -7.08 11.38
N ARG A 10 -6.42 -6.73 10.09
CA ARG A 10 -5.76 -7.56 9.09
C ARG A 10 -4.45 -6.97 8.58
N ALA A 11 -4.36 -5.65 8.47
CA ALA A 11 -3.10 -5.01 8.13
C ALA A 11 -2.18 -4.98 9.36
N PRO A 12 -0.86 -4.91 9.18
CA PRO A 12 0.06 -4.75 10.30
C PRO A 12 -0.28 -3.51 11.13
N LEU A 13 -0.10 -3.60 12.44
CA LEU A 13 -0.30 -2.45 13.31
C LEU A 13 0.76 -1.38 13.01
N PRO A 14 0.40 -0.08 13.14
CA PRO A 14 1.38 0.98 12.95
C PRO A 14 2.57 0.81 13.89
N ALA A 15 3.77 0.92 13.34
CA ALA A 15 5.01 0.81 14.10
C ALA A 15 5.46 2.14 14.67
N GLY A 16 4.67 3.19 14.52
CA GLY A 16 5.02 4.54 14.98
C GLY A 16 3.80 5.43 15.10
N SER A 17 4.03 6.72 15.11
CA SER A 17 2.97 7.72 15.32
C SER A 17 2.23 8.03 14.03
N TYR A 18 1.49 7.05 13.52
CA TYR A 18 0.67 7.21 12.31
C TYR A 18 -0.51 6.26 12.35
N SER A 19 -1.53 6.56 11.54
CA SER A 19 -2.71 5.73 11.36
C SER A 19 -2.56 4.90 10.08
N VAL A 20 -3.14 3.72 10.06
CA VAL A 20 -3.11 2.85 8.87
C VAL A 20 -3.87 3.50 7.70
N ALA A 21 -4.93 4.22 8.01
CA ALA A 21 -5.72 4.94 7.01
C ALA A 21 -6.40 6.14 7.66
N VAL A 22 -6.51 7.23 6.90
CA VAL A 22 -7.19 8.45 7.36
C VAL A 22 -8.10 8.93 6.25
N GLU A 23 -9.36 9.21 6.59
CA GLU A 23 -10.32 9.77 5.64
C GLU A 23 -10.53 11.25 5.90
N ALA A 24 -10.51 12.05 4.83
CA ALA A 24 -10.81 13.47 4.88
C ALA A 24 -11.25 13.93 3.49
N ALA A 25 -12.26 14.80 3.44
CA ALA A 25 -12.71 15.44 2.20
C ALA A 25 -13.04 14.45 1.06
N GLY A 26 -13.58 13.29 1.40
CA GLY A 26 -13.97 12.28 0.40
C GLY A 26 -12.81 11.45 -0.11
N LEU A 27 -11.62 11.59 0.47
CA LEU A 27 -10.43 10.81 0.12
C LEU A 27 -10.01 9.98 1.31
N VAL A 28 -9.49 8.79 1.03
CA VAL A 28 -8.92 7.92 2.06
C VAL A 28 -7.44 7.76 1.76
N PHE A 29 -6.62 8.19 2.72
CA PHE A 29 -5.16 8.15 2.61
C PHE A 29 -4.67 6.91 3.33
N LEU A 30 -3.96 6.04 2.61
CA LEU A 30 -3.39 4.84 3.19
C LEU A 30 -1.93 5.06 3.49
N ALA A 31 -1.50 4.71 4.70
CA ALA A 31 -0.09 4.73 5.05
C ALA A 31 0.67 3.73 4.19
N GLY A 32 1.96 3.99 3.98
CA GLY A 32 2.82 3.08 3.25
C GLY A 32 2.86 1.71 3.90
N GLN A 33 2.75 0.67 3.08
CA GLN A 33 2.85 -0.72 3.52
C GLN A 33 4.11 -1.34 2.96
N THR A 34 4.65 -2.29 3.70
CA THR A 34 5.88 -3.02 3.37
C THR A 34 5.60 -4.51 3.49
N PRO A 35 6.54 -5.40 3.12
CA PRO A 35 6.31 -6.85 3.26
C PRO A 35 6.44 -7.29 4.72
N ARG A 36 5.55 -6.82 5.56
CA ARG A 36 5.52 -7.07 6.99
C ARG A 36 4.26 -7.85 7.35
N ASP A 37 4.39 -8.85 8.21
CA ASP A 37 3.24 -9.61 8.65
C ASP A 37 2.60 -8.96 9.89
N ARG A 38 1.54 -9.57 10.40
CA ARG A 38 0.78 -9.02 11.53
C ARG A 38 1.55 -9.05 12.85
N ASP A 39 2.59 -9.86 12.92
CA ASP A 39 3.47 -9.91 14.09
C ASP A 39 4.60 -8.89 13.99
N ASN A 40 4.53 -7.97 13.01
CA ASN A 40 5.52 -6.93 12.75
C ASN A 40 6.86 -7.49 12.25
N VAL A 41 6.86 -8.71 11.73
CA VAL A 41 8.06 -9.30 11.13
C VAL A 41 8.10 -8.93 9.66
N ARG A 42 9.20 -8.30 9.24
CA ARG A 42 9.39 -7.92 7.85
C ARG A 42 10.07 -9.06 7.10
N HIS A 43 9.53 -9.41 5.93
CA HIS A 43 9.97 -10.56 5.15
C HIS A 43 10.85 -10.13 3.96
N GLY A 44 11.87 -9.33 4.24
CA GLY A 44 12.79 -8.83 3.22
C GLY A 44 13.74 -9.87 2.65
N ASP A 45 13.78 -11.07 3.22
CA ASP A 45 14.57 -12.19 2.72
C ASP A 45 13.85 -13.00 1.64
N LYS A 46 12.57 -12.72 1.40
CA LYS A 46 11.77 -13.44 0.41
C LYS A 46 12.02 -12.88 -1.00
N PRO A 47 11.72 -13.67 -2.05
CA PRO A 47 11.78 -13.15 -3.42
C PRO A 47 10.88 -11.93 -3.60
N PHE A 48 11.22 -11.08 -4.56
CA PHE A 48 10.49 -9.83 -4.79
C PHE A 48 9.00 -10.06 -4.98
N GLU A 49 8.59 -11.08 -5.74
CA GLU A 49 7.17 -11.35 -5.98
C GLU A 49 6.42 -11.59 -4.67
N VAL A 50 7.00 -12.34 -3.75
CA VAL A 50 6.39 -12.60 -2.45
C VAL A 50 6.27 -11.31 -1.65
N GLN A 51 7.31 -10.50 -1.63
CA GLN A 51 7.30 -9.22 -0.94
C GLN A 51 6.26 -8.27 -1.53
N ALA A 52 6.16 -8.21 -2.86
CA ALA A 52 5.21 -7.33 -3.53
C ALA A 52 3.77 -7.72 -3.22
N ARG A 53 3.45 -9.02 -3.25
CA ARG A 53 2.10 -9.49 -2.94
C ARG A 53 1.75 -9.23 -1.48
N MET A 54 2.67 -9.49 -0.58
CA MET A 54 2.45 -9.22 0.85
C MET A 54 2.18 -7.73 1.09
N THR A 55 2.96 -6.87 0.45
CA THR A 55 2.81 -5.41 0.55
C THR A 55 1.45 -4.95 0.02
N LEU A 56 1.07 -5.42 -1.16
CA LEU A 56 -0.20 -5.04 -1.78
C LEU A 56 -1.40 -5.63 -1.02
N ASP A 57 -1.27 -6.83 -0.47
CA ASP A 57 -2.32 -7.41 0.38
C ASP A 57 -2.49 -6.60 1.66
N ASN A 58 -1.41 -6.13 2.26
CA ASN A 58 -1.48 -5.25 3.43
C ASN A 58 -2.18 -3.93 3.08
N LEU A 59 -1.86 -3.37 1.91
CA LEU A 59 -2.48 -2.13 1.46
C LEU A 59 -3.97 -2.34 1.18
N GLU A 60 -4.33 -3.46 0.58
CA GLU A 60 -5.73 -3.82 0.34
C GLU A 60 -6.49 -3.98 1.67
N ALA A 61 -5.87 -4.61 2.66
CA ALA A 61 -6.48 -4.74 3.99
C ALA A 61 -6.72 -3.37 4.62
N ALA A 62 -5.79 -2.43 4.44
CA ALA A 62 -5.96 -1.06 4.92
C ALA A 62 -7.12 -0.35 4.21
N ALA A 63 -7.27 -0.56 2.90
CA ALA A 63 -8.39 -0.01 2.14
C ALA A 63 -9.73 -0.58 2.61
N ASN A 64 -9.76 -1.88 2.90
CA ASN A 64 -11.00 -2.57 3.28
C ASN A 64 -11.58 -2.04 4.59
N VAL A 65 -10.76 -1.54 5.51
CA VAL A 65 -11.26 -1.04 6.80
C VAL A 65 -12.11 0.21 6.60
N ALA A 66 -11.91 0.95 5.51
CA ALA A 66 -12.74 2.09 5.14
C ALA A 66 -13.89 1.70 4.20
N GLY A 67 -14.09 0.40 3.94
CA GLY A 67 -15.14 -0.09 3.05
C GLY A 67 -14.78 0.03 1.58
N LEU A 68 -13.51 0.23 1.26
CA LEU A 68 -13.02 0.43 -0.10
C LEU A 68 -12.02 -0.67 -0.46
N SER A 69 -11.50 -0.60 -1.66
CA SER A 69 -10.43 -1.48 -2.13
C SER A 69 -9.43 -0.67 -2.95
N LEU A 70 -8.32 -1.28 -3.34
CA LEU A 70 -7.35 -0.61 -4.21
C LEU A 70 -7.93 -0.28 -5.58
N LYS A 71 -9.08 -0.85 -5.95
CA LYS A 71 -9.79 -0.48 -7.17
C LYS A 71 -10.35 0.94 -7.12
N HIS A 72 -10.42 1.53 -5.95
CA HIS A 72 -10.85 2.92 -5.76
C HIS A 72 -9.67 3.90 -5.74
N ALA A 73 -8.45 3.42 -5.96
CA ALA A 73 -7.26 4.27 -5.90
C ALA A 73 -7.27 5.31 -7.01
N VAL A 74 -6.91 6.54 -6.66
CA VAL A 74 -6.71 7.64 -7.61
C VAL A 74 -5.24 8.01 -7.68
N ARG A 75 -4.45 7.67 -6.67
CA ARG A 75 -3.02 7.92 -6.62
C ARG A 75 -2.32 6.78 -5.90
N VAL A 76 -1.18 6.32 -6.45
CA VAL A 76 -0.35 5.28 -5.83
C VAL A 76 1.10 5.74 -5.87
N GLY A 77 1.80 5.64 -4.75
CA GLY A 77 3.24 5.87 -4.66
C GLY A 77 3.94 4.54 -4.46
N VAL A 78 4.97 4.28 -5.27
CA VAL A 78 5.72 3.02 -5.23
C VAL A 78 7.19 3.32 -5.00
N PHE A 79 7.76 2.64 -4.01
CA PHE A 79 9.17 2.78 -3.65
C PHE A 79 9.80 1.40 -3.78
N LEU A 80 10.79 1.27 -4.66
CA LEU A 80 11.50 0.02 -4.90
C LEU A 80 12.98 0.18 -4.57
N ARG A 81 13.56 -0.81 -3.90
CA ARG A 81 14.99 -0.78 -3.65
C ARG A 81 15.77 -0.99 -4.94
N ASN A 82 15.30 -1.86 -5.82
CA ASN A 82 15.93 -2.16 -7.10
C ASN A 82 15.01 -1.73 -8.24
N PRO A 83 15.37 -0.72 -9.05
CA PRO A 83 14.51 -0.30 -10.16
C PRO A 83 14.31 -1.38 -11.22
N ALA A 84 15.17 -2.41 -11.27
CA ALA A 84 14.97 -3.54 -12.18
C ALA A 84 13.71 -4.34 -11.86
N ASP A 85 13.13 -4.19 -10.66
CA ASP A 85 11.90 -4.88 -10.26
C ASP A 85 10.63 -4.17 -10.75
N ALA A 86 10.75 -3.03 -11.42
CA ALA A 86 9.58 -2.23 -11.82
C ALA A 86 8.63 -3.00 -12.73
N LYS A 87 9.16 -3.78 -13.67
CA LYS A 87 8.33 -4.53 -14.61
C LYS A 87 7.60 -5.67 -13.92
N ALA A 88 8.28 -6.40 -13.06
CA ALA A 88 7.66 -7.47 -12.26
C ALA A 88 6.58 -6.89 -11.33
N PHE A 89 6.87 -5.74 -10.73
CA PHE A 89 5.87 -5.04 -9.90
C PHE A 89 4.62 -4.72 -10.71
N ASP A 90 4.77 -4.15 -11.89
CA ASP A 90 3.62 -3.73 -12.70
C ASP A 90 2.70 -4.89 -13.04
N THR A 91 3.27 -6.06 -13.33
CA THR A 91 2.50 -7.27 -13.62
C THR A 91 1.63 -7.69 -12.42
N ILE A 92 2.20 -7.65 -11.22
CA ILE A 92 1.50 -8.00 -9.99
C ILE A 92 0.46 -6.92 -9.65
N TYR A 93 0.85 -5.66 -9.77
CA TYR A 93 0.04 -4.50 -9.45
C TYR A 93 -1.30 -4.50 -10.20
N ARG A 94 -1.29 -4.91 -11.48
CA ARG A 94 -2.52 -4.96 -12.29
C ARG A 94 -3.60 -5.86 -11.70
N GLU A 95 -3.24 -6.79 -10.86
CA GLU A 95 -4.22 -7.67 -10.21
C GLU A 95 -5.00 -6.97 -9.10
N TYR A 96 -4.51 -5.81 -8.63
CA TYR A 96 -5.08 -5.10 -7.48
C TYR A 96 -5.85 -3.84 -7.87
N VAL A 97 -5.51 -3.22 -8.98
CA VAL A 97 -6.13 -1.98 -9.45
C VAL A 97 -6.96 -2.27 -10.70
N ARG A 98 -7.71 -1.26 -11.16
CA ARG A 98 -8.51 -1.38 -12.38
C ARG A 98 -8.40 -0.13 -13.21
N GLU A 99 -8.76 -0.24 -14.49
CA GLU A 99 -8.88 0.92 -15.37
C GLU A 99 -10.14 1.72 -15.01
N PRO A 100 -10.10 3.06 -15.11
CA PRO A 100 -8.90 3.83 -15.45
C PRO A 100 -7.88 3.73 -14.31
N TYR A 101 -6.62 3.51 -14.69
CA TYR A 101 -5.57 3.29 -13.70
C TYR A 101 -5.35 4.56 -12.86
N PRO A 102 -4.99 4.41 -11.58
CA PRO A 102 -4.62 5.57 -10.76
C PRO A 102 -3.36 6.24 -11.30
N ALA A 103 -3.21 7.53 -11.01
CA ALA A 103 -1.94 8.20 -11.23
C ALA A 103 -0.89 7.53 -10.35
N ARG A 104 0.31 7.27 -10.88
CA ARG A 104 1.33 6.54 -10.14
C ARG A 104 2.70 7.16 -10.33
N THR A 105 3.46 7.24 -9.24
CA THR A 105 4.88 7.57 -9.27
C THR A 105 5.64 6.37 -8.71
N LEU A 106 6.73 5.99 -9.36
CA LEU A 106 7.60 4.91 -8.92
C LEU A 106 9.03 5.44 -8.87
N VAL A 107 9.66 5.32 -7.71
CA VAL A 107 11.02 5.81 -7.49
C VAL A 107 11.85 4.74 -6.81
N GLN A 108 13.16 4.80 -7.02
CA GLN A 108 14.10 4.00 -6.24
C GLN A 108 14.26 4.62 -4.86
N SER A 109 14.34 3.79 -3.84
CA SER A 109 14.52 4.25 -2.47
C SER A 109 15.44 3.30 -1.72
N SER A 110 16.21 3.86 -0.80
CA SER A 110 17.11 3.09 0.07
C SER A 110 16.32 2.40 1.18
N LEU A 111 15.51 1.43 0.82
CA LEU A 111 14.77 0.62 1.78
C LEU A 111 15.74 -0.32 2.50
N VAL A 112 15.71 -0.30 3.84
CA VAL A 112 16.67 -1.06 4.63
C VAL A 112 16.07 -2.41 4.99
N GLY A 113 16.58 -3.47 4.33
CA GLY A 113 16.21 -4.85 4.63
C GLY A 113 14.95 -5.35 3.94
N PHE A 114 14.40 -4.61 2.98
CA PHE A 114 13.26 -5.05 2.18
C PHE A 114 13.24 -4.30 0.85
N ASP A 115 12.43 -4.77 -0.10
CA ASP A 115 12.55 -4.36 -1.49
C ASP A 115 11.46 -3.42 -1.99
N ILE A 116 10.37 -3.24 -1.23
CA ILE A 116 9.18 -2.52 -1.75
C ILE A 116 8.39 -1.85 -0.62
N GLU A 117 7.89 -0.67 -0.92
CA GLU A 117 6.90 0.03 -0.10
C GLU A 117 5.89 0.71 -1.03
N VAL A 118 4.60 0.65 -0.69
CA VAL A 118 3.53 1.23 -1.53
C VAL A 118 2.55 1.97 -0.63
N ASP A 119 2.18 3.19 -1.04
CA ASP A 119 1.09 3.93 -0.42
C ASP A 119 0.03 4.26 -1.47
N ALA A 120 -1.11 4.75 -1.03
CA ALA A 120 -2.18 5.08 -1.97
C ALA A 120 -3.15 6.11 -1.39
N VAL A 121 -3.86 6.78 -2.29
CA VAL A 121 -5.01 7.63 -1.96
C VAL A 121 -6.21 7.06 -2.72
N LEU A 122 -7.30 6.83 -1.99
CA LEU A 122 -8.53 6.27 -2.56
C LEU A 122 -9.59 7.37 -2.61
N LEU A 123 -10.46 7.28 -3.60
CA LEU A 123 -11.64 8.13 -3.68
C LEU A 123 -12.83 7.37 -3.09
N ARG A 124 -13.51 8.00 -2.12
CA ARG A 124 -14.77 7.44 -1.66
C ARG A 124 -15.82 7.78 -2.70
N ALA A 125 -16.05 6.82 -3.58
CA ALA A 125 -17.11 6.98 -4.57
C ALA A 125 -18.46 6.71 -3.92
N ASP A 126 -19.43 7.36 -4.41
CA ASP A 126 -20.81 7.14 -4.02
C ASP A 126 -21.41 5.88 -4.62
#